data_bf561f643d2cb22806733ef2763d1417
#
_entry.id   bf561f643d2cb22806733ef2763d1417
#
_cell.length_a   1.000
_cell.length_b   1.000
_cell.length_c   1.000
_cell.angle_alpha   90.00
_cell.angle_beta   90.00
_cell.angle_gamma   90.00
#
_symmetry.space_group_name_H-M   'P 1'
#
loop_
_entity.id
_entity.type
_entity.pdbx_description
1 polymer ?
#
loop_
_entity_poly.entity_id
_entity_poly.type
_entity_poly.pdbx_seq_one_letter_code
_entity_poly.pdbx_strand_id
1 'polypeptide(L)'
;MQTSFQNKVVLITGATSGIGKVTALAFAKAGAKVVVSGRREAEGQAVVSEIKAAGGEATFVKADVAKEADVSALVAKTVETYGRLDVAFNNAGIELTGAIVDVKEEDYRRTFDINVWGVITSMKYQIPVMLKQGGGVIINTSSVAGHIGMAGASVYIASKHAVEGLTKAAAMEYAKQGIRVNAVAPAVIETDMFDRFTGGNEDAANYMRSLHPIGRGGRSEEIANPVLFLASDGASFITGASLNVDGGFLAQ
;
A
#
# COMPACT_ATOMS: atom_id res chain seq x y z
N MET A 1 -14.01 -17.74 6.81
CA MET A 1 -14.47 -17.70 5.41
C MET A 1 -13.29 -17.38 4.52
N GLN A 2 -13.01 -18.19 3.52
CA GLN A 2 -11.96 -17.88 2.55
C GLN A 2 -12.52 -16.83 1.59
N THR A 3 -11.99 -15.63 1.61
CA THR A 3 -12.43 -14.53 0.74
C THR A 3 -12.01 -14.86 -0.70
N SER A 4 -12.98 -14.97 -1.61
CA SER A 4 -12.72 -15.24 -3.02
C SER A 4 -12.67 -13.95 -3.83
N PHE A 5 -11.65 -13.81 -4.68
CA PHE A 5 -11.50 -12.71 -5.63
C PHE A 5 -11.55 -13.18 -7.09
N GLN A 6 -12.28 -14.27 -7.35
CA GLN A 6 -12.45 -14.81 -8.71
C GLN A 6 -12.92 -13.72 -9.67
N ASN A 7 -12.23 -13.60 -10.80
CA ASN A 7 -12.49 -12.60 -11.85
C ASN A 7 -12.33 -11.12 -11.42
N LYS A 8 -11.81 -10.85 -10.24
CA LYS A 8 -11.47 -9.49 -9.81
C LYS A 8 -10.08 -9.10 -10.31
N VAL A 9 -9.94 -7.86 -10.73
CA VAL A 9 -8.66 -7.26 -11.14
C VAL A 9 -8.12 -6.41 -10.01
N VAL A 10 -6.90 -6.71 -9.57
CA VAL A 10 -6.23 -6.06 -8.46
C VAL A 10 -4.94 -5.40 -8.94
N LEU A 11 -4.80 -4.10 -8.75
CA LEU A 11 -3.58 -3.34 -9.03
C LEU A 11 -2.85 -3.04 -7.72
N ILE A 12 -1.56 -3.37 -7.65
CA ILE A 12 -0.73 -3.15 -6.47
C ILE A 12 0.53 -2.38 -6.84
N THR A 13 0.72 -1.20 -6.27
CA THR A 13 1.96 -0.43 -6.42
C THR A 13 2.98 -0.83 -5.35
N GLY A 14 4.29 -0.73 -5.66
CA GLY A 14 5.33 -1.18 -4.74
C GLY A 14 5.31 -2.70 -4.51
N ALA A 15 4.85 -3.47 -5.49
CA ALA A 15 4.62 -4.91 -5.36
C ALA A 15 5.84 -5.79 -5.70
N THR A 16 7.04 -5.21 -5.82
CA THR A 16 8.26 -5.95 -6.15
C THR A 16 8.97 -6.57 -4.94
N SER A 17 8.57 -6.22 -3.71
CA SER A 17 9.09 -6.78 -2.45
C SER A 17 8.15 -6.54 -1.28
N GLY A 18 8.48 -7.05 -0.09
CA GLY A 18 7.82 -6.80 1.19
C GLY A 18 6.30 -6.99 1.16
N ILE A 19 5.59 -6.08 1.80
CA ILE A 19 4.12 -6.11 1.93
C ILE A 19 3.43 -6.22 0.57
N GLY A 20 3.86 -5.43 -0.41
CA GLY A 20 3.23 -5.40 -1.73
C GLY A 20 3.35 -6.73 -2.48
N LYS A 21 4.54 -7.38 -2.45
CA LYS A 21 4.76 -8.71 -3.03
C LYS A 21 3.85 -9.75 -2.37
N VAL A 22 3.88 -9.82 -1.03
CA VAL A 22 3.10 -10.82 -0.28
C VAL A 22 1.60 -10.63 -0.50
N THR A 23 1.14 -9.37 -0.57
CA THR A 23 -0.26 -9.06 -0.88
C THR A 23 -0.62 -9.48 -2.31
N ALA A 24 0.27 -9.29 -3.29
CA ALA A 24 0.05 -9.74 -4.67
C ALA A 24 -0.13 -11.27 -4.75
N LEU A 25 0.73 -12.02 -4.07
CA LEU A 25 0.64 -13.47 -3.96
C LEU A 25 -0.67 -13.92 -3.28
N ALA A 26 -1.08 -13.23 -2.22
CA ALA A 26 -2.30 -13.53 -1.48
C ALA A 26 -3.57 -13.29 -2.33
N PHE A 27 -3.65 -12.18 -3.07
CA PHE A 27 -4.75 -11.93 -4.00
C PHE A 27 -4.80 -12.95 -5.14
N ALA A 28 -3.65 -13.28 -5.73
CA ALA A 28 -3.57 -14.29 -6.79
C ALA A 28 -4.04 -15.67 -6.29
N LYS A 29 -3.62 -16.08 -5.08
CA LYS A 29 -4.07 -17.31 -4.42
C LYS A 29 -5.58 -17.31 -4.16
N ALA A 30 -6.18 -16.14 -3.94
CA ALA A 30 -7.63 -15.96 -3.77
C ALA A 30 -8.39 -15.87 -5.11
N GLY A 31 -7.72 -16.05 -6.26
CA GLY A 31 -8.30 -16.12 -7.61
C GLY A 31 -8.36 -14.79 -8.36
N ALA A 32 -7.70 -13.73 -7.85
CA ALA A 32 -7.64 -12.46 -8.56
C ALA A 32 -6.65 -12.49 -9.74
N LYS A 33 -6.92 -11.64 -10.75
CA LYS A 33 -5.95 -11.22 -11.75
C LYS A 33 -5.15 -10.04 -11.20
N VAL A 34 -3.84 -10.18 -11.11
CA VAL A 34 -3.01 -9.21 -10.38
C VAL A 34 -2.09 -8.42 -11.31
N VAL A 35 -2.16 -7.09 -11.22
CA VAL A 35 -1.18 -6.19 -11.81
C VAL A 35 -0.14 -5.83 -10.75
N VAL A 36 1.05 -6.37 -10.91
CA VAL A 36 2.22 -6.10 -10.08
C VAL A 36 2.91 -4.85 -10.63
N SER A 37 3.09 -3.81 -9.83
CA SER A 37 3.76 -2.59 -10.29
C SER A 37 4.86 -2.12 -9.36
N GLY A 38 5.91 -1.57 -9.97
CA GLY A 38 7.07 -0.98 -9.30
C GLY A 38 8.15 -0.58 -10.28
N ARG A 39 9.25 -0.02 -9.77
CA ARG A 39 10.37 0.46 -10.59
C ARG A 39 11.34 -0.66 -11.01
N ARG A 40 11.44 -1.72 -10.20
CA ARG A 40 12.39 -2.82 -10.35
C ARG A 40 11.76 -3.91 -11.22
N GLU A 41 12.22 -3.96 -12.46
CA GLU A 41 11.60 -4.84 -13.48
C GLU A 41 11.89 -6.31 -13.23
N ALA A 42 13.14 -6.68 -12.92
CA ALA A 42 13.53 -8.07 -12.68
C ALA A 42 12.75 -8.67 -11.50
N GLU A 43 12.65 -7.96 -10.38
CA GLU A 43 11.92 -8.40 -9.19
C GLU A 43 10.41 -8.46 -9.46
N GLY A 44 9.89 -7.51 -10.24
CA GLY A 44 8.47 -7.52 -10.63
C GLY A 44 8.12 -8.72 -11.50
N GLN A 45 8.96 -9.05 -12.47
CA GLN A 45 8.80 -10.26 -13.30
C GLN A 45 8.97 -11.55 -12.49
N ALA A 46 9.86 -11.56 -11.48
CA ALA A 46 9.97 -12.69 -10.57
C ALA A 46 8.69 -12.94 -9.78
N VAL A 47 8.04 -11.88 -9.27
CA VAL A 47 6.74 -12.00 -8.58
C VAL A 47 5.65 -12.53 -9.52
N VAL A 48 5.60 -12.04 -10.76
CA VAL A 48 4.66 -12.55 -11.78
C VAL A 48 4.90 -14.02 -12.07
N SER A 49 6.17 -14.43 -12.19
CA SER A 49 6.53 -15.83 -12.43
C SER A 49 6.12 -16.73 -11.26
N GLU A 50 6.30 -16.27 -10.02
CA GLU A 50 5.88 -16.98 -8.81
C GLU A 50 4.36 -17.17 -8.77
N ILE A 51 3.59 -16.12 -9.09
CA ILE A 51 2.13 -16.19 -9.18
C ILE A 51 1.69 -17.20 -10.26
N LYS A 52 2.28 -17.14 -11.45
CA LYS A 52 1.94 -18.04 -12.56
C LYS A 52 2.31 -19.50 -12.27
N ALA A 53 3.46 -19.74 -11.63
CA ALA A 53 3.87 -21.07 -11.21
C ALA A 53 2.90 -21.69 -10.19
N ALA A 54 2.24 -20.86 -9.38
CA ALA A 54 1.17 -21.28 -8.46
C ALA A 54 -0.23 -21.39 -9.12
N GLY A 55 -0.32 -21.24 -10.45
CA GLY A 55 -1.57 -21.32 -11.20
C GLY A 55 -2.41 -20.04 -11.21
N GLY A 56 -1.87 -18.92 -10.72
CA GLY A 56 -2.54 -17.62 -10.73
C GLY A 56 -2.31 -16.85 -12.04
N GLU A 57 -3.00 -15.72 -12.17
CA GLU A 57 -2.88 -14.81 -13.32
C GLU A 57 -2.31 -13.46 -12.87
N ALA A 58 -1.19 -13.04 -13.47
CA ALA A 58 -0.57 -11.76 -13.18
C ALA A 58 0.18 -11.18 -14.38
N THR A 59 0.32 -9.86 -14.39
CA THR A 59 1.18 -9.10 -15.29
C THR A 59 2.00 -8.09 -14.50
N PHE A 60 3.18 -7.75 -15.02
CA PHE A 60 4.01 -6.67 -14.46
C PHE A 60 3.91 -5.42 -15.34
N VAL A 61 3.73 -4.27 -14.69
CA VAL A 61 3.79 -2.96 -15.34
C VAL A 61 4.78 -2.07 -14.58
N LYS A 62 5.87 -1.69 -15.26
CA LYS A 62 6.87 -0.79 -14.69
C LYS A 62 6.26 0.60 -14.52
N ALA A 63 6.33 1.16 -13.32
CA ALA A 63 5.91 2.52 -13.04
C ALA A 63 6.66 3.09 -11.83
N ASP A 64 6.96 4.38 -11.90
CA ASP A 64 7.39 5.20 -10.77
C ASP A 64 6.21 6.07 -10.33
N VAL A 65 5.68 5.82 -9.13
CA VAL A 65 4.49 6.55 -8.63
C VAL A 65 4.75 8.06 -8.41
N ALA A 66 6.00 8.49 -8.33
CA ALA A 66 6.38 9.90 -8.31
C ALA A 66 6.14 10.60 -9.66
N LYS A 67 5.91 9.83 -10.74
CA LYS A 67 5.67 10.33 -12.09
C LYS A 67 4.23 10.11 -12.50
N GLU A 68 3.47 11.18 -12.59
CA GLU A 68 2.04 11.10 -12.95
C GLU A 68 1.79 10.37 -14.27
N ALA A 69 2.65 10.58 -15.28
CA ALA A 69 2.53 9.91 -16.57
C ALA A 69 2.65 8.39 -16.45
N ASP A 70 3.56 7.89 -15.59
CA ASP A 70 3.72 6.45 -15.34
C ASP A 70 2.47 5.88 -14.66
N VAL A 71 1.89 6.61 -13.70
CA VAL A 71 0.66 6.20 -12.99
C VAL A 71 -0.53 6.14 -13.95
N SER A 72 -0.68 7.15 -14.81
CA SER A 72 -1.72 7.17 -15.85
C SER A 72 -1.57 5.96 -16.79
N ALA A 73 -0.36 5.70 -17.28
CA ALA A 73 -0.06 4.58 -18.15
C ALA A 73 -0.30 3.23 -17.46
N LEU A 74 0.04 3.12 -16.17
CA LEU A 74 -0.18 1.92 -15.35
C LEU A 74 -1.67 1.55 -15.27
N VAL A 75 -2.52 2.53 -14.95
CA VAL A 75 -3.97 2.30 -14.85
C VAL A 75 -4.55 1.99 -16.23
N ALA A 76 -4.14 2.72 -17.27
CA ALA A 76 -4.57 2.46 -18.65
C ALA A 76 -4.19 1.03 -19.08
N LYS A 77 -2.94 0.59 -18.82
CA LYS A 77 -2.47 -0.76 -19.13
C LYS A 77 -3.22 -1.84 -18.35
N THR A 78 -3.60 -1.57 -17.11
CA THR A 78 -4.45 -2.48 -16.31
C THR A 78 -5.79 -2.72 -17.01
N VAL A 79 -6.45 -1.65 -17.44
CA VAL A 79 -7.74 -1.73 -18.15
C VAL A 79 -7.60 -2.35 -19.54
N GLU A 80 -6.54 -2.01 -20.28
CA GLU A 80 -6.24 -2.64 -21.58
C GLU A 80 -6.08 -4.16 -21.44
N THR A 81 -5.40 -4.61 -20.38
CA THR A 81 -5.07 -6.03 -20.19
C THR A 81 -6.26 -6.83 -19.67
N TYR A 82 -7.03 -6.28 -18.74
CA TYR A 82 -8.04 -7.04 -17.99
C TYR A 82 -9.47 -6.47 -18.08
N GLY A 83 -9.65 -5.33 -18.75
CA GLY A 83 -10.96 -4.72 -19.00
C GLY A 83 -11.56 -3.96 -17.83
N ARG A 84 -10.98 -4.04 -16.62
CA ARG A 84 -11.53 -3.47 -15.40
C ARG A 84 -10.47 -3.24 -14.31
N LEU A 85 -10.85 -2.58 -13.22
CA LEU A 85 -10.06 -2.43 -12.00
C LEU A 85 -10.97 -2.50 -10.77
N ASP A 86 -10.99 -3.60 -10.04
CA ASP A 86 -11.87 -3.80 -8.88
C ASP A 86 -11.25 -3.33 -7.58
N VAL A 87 -9.96 -3.59 -7.40
CA VAL A 87 -9.22 -3.26 -6.18
C VAL A 87 -7.90 -2.58 -6.54
N ALA A 88 -7.61 -1.48 -5.88
CA ALA A 88 -6.31 -0.83 -5.95
C ALA A 88 -5.66 -0.81 -4.55
N PHE A 89 -4.45 -1.34 -4.45
CA PHE A 89 -3.63 -1.24 -3.26
C PHE A 89 -2.45 -0.30 -3.52
N ASN A 90 -2.59 0.94 -3.07
CA ASN A 90 -1.58 2.00 -3.17
C ASN A 90 -0.57 1.81 -2.04
N ASN A 91 0.41 0.93 -2.28
CA ASN A 91 1.37 0.51 -1.26
C ASN A 91 2.78 1.09 -1.45
N ALA A 92 3.12 1.60 -2.62
CA ALA A 92 4.43 2.20 -2.85
C ALA A 92 4.72 3.33 -1.84
N GLY A 93 5.88 3.29 -1.21
CA GLY A 93 6.31 4.29 -0.24
C GLY A 93 7.79 4.16 0.10
N ILE A 94 8.33 5.19 0.70
CA ILE A 94 9.69 5.25 1.24
C ILE A 94 9.66 5.83 2.65
N GLU A 95 10.65 5.46 3.42
CA GLU A 95 10.99 6.05 4.70
C GLU A 95 11.94 7.25 4.53
N LEU A 96 11.93 8.16 5.51
CA LEU A 96 12.95 9.19 5.69
C LEU A 96 13.18 9.40 7.17
N THR A 97 14.43 9.26 7.59
CA THR A 97 14.89 9.49 8.97
C THR A 97 15.90 10.62 9.02
N GLY A 98 15.94 11.35 10.11
CA GLY A 98 16.85 12.46 10.37
C GLY A 98 16.19 13.54 11.23
N ALA A 99 17.01 14.38 11.89
CA ALA A 99 16.51 15.51 12.66
C ALA A 99 15.88 16.55 11.72
N ILE A 100 14.84 17.24 12.18
CA ILE A 100 14.11 18.22 11.33
C ILE A 100 15.00 19.34 10.81
N VAL A 101 16.02 19.72 11.58
CA VAL A 101 16.99 20.78 11.23
C VAL A 101 17.94 20.37 10.10
N ASP A 102 18.08 19.06 9.84
CA ASP A 102 18.96 18.49 8.83
C ASP A 102 18.22 18.08 7.56
N VAL A 103 16.89 18.27 7.50
CA VAL A 103 16.06 17.88 6.35
C VAL A 103 16.46 18.71 5.13
N LYS A 104 16.82 18.02 4.04
CA LYS A 104 17.07 18.64 2.75
C LYS A 104 15.80 18.71 1.92
N GLU A 105 15.66 19.77 1.11
CA GLU A 105 14.51 19.94 0.23
C GLU A 105 14.34 18.76 -0.73
N GLU A 106 15.43 18.20 -1.26
CA GLU A 106 15.40 17.02 -2.15
C GLU A 106 14.79 15.79 -1.49
N ASP A 107 15.13 15.53 -0.20
CA ASP A 107 14.61 14.40 0.55
C ASP A 107 13.13 14.58 0.90
N TYR A 108 12.73 15.81 1.28
CA TYR A 108 11.33 16.17 1.46
C TYR A 108 10.54 15.95 0.17
N ARG A 109 10.99 16.54 -0.97
CA ARG A 109 10.30 16.38 -2.25
C ARG A 109 10.17 14.93 -2.63
N ARG A 110 11.27 14.17 -2.60
CA ARG A 110 11.27 12.74 -2.93
C ARG A 110 10.28 11.96 -2.06
N THR A 111 10.22 12.24 -0.76
CA THR A 111 9.30 11.55 0.16
C THR A 111 7.86 11.90 -0.16
N PHE A 112 7.54 13.17 -0.35
CA PHE A 112 6.18 13.61 -0.67
C PHE A 112 5.74 13.21 -2.07
N ASP A 113 6.64 13.23 -3.06
CA ASP A 113 6.33 12.79 -4.43
C ASP A 113 5.94 11.30 -4.47
N ILE A 114 6.59 10.47 -3.67
CA ILE A 114 6.26 9.04 -3.61
C ILE A 114 5.07 8.77 -2.69
N ASN A 115 5.13 9.23 -1.42
CA ASN A 115 4.18 8.82 -0.39
C ASN A 115 2.83 9.56 -0.48
N VAL A 116 2.81 10.77 -1.03
CA VAL A 116 1.62 11.64 -1.07
C VAL A 116 1.14 11.84 -2.51
N TRP A 117 1.98 12.42 -3.38
CA TRP A 117 1.61 12.65 -4.78
C TRP A 117 1.31 11.35 -5.50
N GLY A 118 2.10 10.30 -5.24
CA GLY A 118 1.87 8.97 -5.78
C GLY A 118 0.50 8.39 -5.41
N VAL A 119 0.02 8.63 -4.17
CA VAL A 119 -1.32 8.21 -3.73
C VAL A 119 -2.40 9.06 -4.40
N ILE A 120 -2.20 10.39 -4.47
CA ILE A 120 -3.14 11.31 -5.13
C ILE A 120 -3.31 10.93 -6.60
N THR A 121 -2.21 10.79 -7.35
CA THR A 121 -2.26 10.45 -8.77
C THR A 121 -2.80 9.05 -9.02
N SER A 122 -2.48 8.08 -8.16
CA SER A 122 -3.08 6.75 -8.22
C SER A 122 -4.60 6.83 -8.12
N MET A 123 -5.14 7.48 -7.09
CA MET A 123 -6.60 7.65 -6.95
C MET A 123 -7.20 8.46 -8.10
N LYS A 124 -6.52 9.51 -8.58
CA LYS A 124 -6.94 10.35 -9.72
C LYS A 124 -7.25 9.52 -10.97
N TYR A 125 -6.46 8.48 -11.26
CA TYR A 125 -6.65 7.64 -12.45
C TYR A 125 -7.46 6.38 -12.16
N GLN A 126 -7.43 5.84 -10.94
CA GLN A 126 -8.19 4.65 -10.54
C GLN A 126 -9.70 4.93 -10.42
N ILE A 127 -10.06 6.05 -9.76
CA ILE A 127 -11.47 6.41 -9.48
C ILE A 127 -12.32 6.53 -10.76
N PRO A 128 -11.91 7.22 -11.82
CA PRO A 128 -12.71 7.29 -13.05
C PRO A 128 -12.99 5.92 -13.68
N VAL A 129 -12.06 4.97 -13.58
CA VAL A 129 -12.25 3.59 -14.05
C VAL A 129 -13.30 2.89 -13.20
N MET A 130 -13.17 3.00 -11.87
CA MET A 130 -14.10 2.39 -10.91
C MET A 130 -15.51 2.97 -11.05
N LEU A 131 -15.65 4.28 -11.25
CA LEU A 131 -16.95 4.93 -11.48
C LEU A 131 -17.67 4.38 -12.74
N LYS A 132 -16.93 4.21 -13.85
CA LYS A 132 -17.50 3.68 -15.11
C LYS A 132 -18.02 2.26 -14.97
N GLN A 133 -17.49 1.47 -14.05
CA GLN A 133 -17.89 0.08 -13.82
C GLN A 133 -18.86 -0.11 -12.66
N GLY A 134 -19.26 1.01 -11.97
CA GLY A 134 -20.25 1.00 -10.90
C GLY A 134 -19.70 0.77 -9.50
N GLY A 135 -18.36 0.89 -9.30
CA GLY A 135 -17.75 0.81 -7.99
C GLY A 135 -16.38 0.17 -7.98
N GLY A 136 -15.76 0.15 -6.81
CA GLY A 136 -14.43 -0.42 -6.58
C GLY A 136 -13.94 -0.21 -5.15
N VAL A 137 -12.76 -0.72 -4.85
CA VAL A 137 -12.14 -0.58 -3.53
C VAL A 137 -10.70 -0.06 -3.67
N ILE A 138 -10.38 0.97 -2.92
CA ILE A 138 -9.03 1.52 -2.82
C ILE A 138 -8.54 1.34 -1.39
N ILE A 139 -7.34 0.79 -1.23
CA ILE A 139 -6.65 0.69 0.05
C ILE A 139 -5.32 1.43 -0.08
N ASN A 140 -5.07 2.37 0.82
CA ASN A 140 -3.82 3.12 0.88
C ASN A 140 -2.96 2.59 2.03
N THR A 141 -1.64 2.50 1.83
CA THR A 141 -0.70 2.17 2.90
C THR A 141 -0.32 3.43 3.66
N SER A 142 -0.94 3.62 4.82
CA SER A 142 -0.52 4.57 5.83
C SER A 142 0.61 3.98 6.70
N SER A 143 0.60 4.25 7.97
CA SER A 143 1.48 3.72 9.02
C SER A 143 0.93 4.15 10.37
N VAL A 144 1.36 3.54 11.48
CA VAL A 144 1.21 4.14 12.81
C VAL A 144 1.78 5.57 12.84
N ALA A 145 2.78 5.85 12.01
CA ALA A 145 3.32 7.19 11.75
C ALA A 145 2.30 8.21 11.23
N GLY A 146 1.14 7.78 10.75
CA GLY A 146 0.02 8.65 10.38
C GLY A 146 -0.86 9.07 11.56
N HIS A 147 -0.57 8.56 12.77
CA HIS A 147 -1.38 8.77 13.98
C HIS A 147 -0.59 9.33 15.16
N ILE A 148 0.75 9.29 15.09
CA ILE A 148 1.64 9.73 16.17
C ILE A 148 2.69 10.72 15.67
N GLY A 149 3.43 11.34 16.63
CA GLY A 149 4.72 11.96 16.39
C GLY A 149 5.87 10.99 16.70
N MET A 150 6.96 11.07 15.94
CA MET A 150 8.18 10.31 16.20
C MET A 150 9.39 11.20 15.95
N ALA A 151 10.26 11.31 16.93
CA ALA A 151 11.52 12.02 16.79
C ALA A 151 12.38 11.39 15.68
N GLY A 152 13.04 12.23 14.87
CA GLY A 152 13.89 11.76 13.79
C GLY A 152 13.15 11.23 12.54
N ALA A 153 11.83 11.48 12.39
CA ALA A 153 11.07 11.02 11.22
C ALA A 153 10.03 12.05 10.75
N SER A 154 10.25 13.34 10.99
CA SER A 154 9.24 14.40 10.82
C SER A 154 8.58 14.43 9.43
N VAL A 155 9.36 14.34 8.35
CA VAL A 155 8.84 14.36 6.97
C VAL A 155 8.04 13.09 6.66
N TYR A 156 8.51 11.94 7.11
CA TYR A 156 7.79 10.68 6.94
C TYR A 156 6.45 10.71 7.70
N ILE A 157 6.46 11.15 8.96
CA ILE A 157 5.27 11.37 9.79
C ILE A 157 4.26 12.27 9.05
N ALA A 158 4.71 13.44 8.57
CA ALA A 158 3.86 14.36 7.84
C ALA A 158 3.25 13.72 6.58
N SER A 159 4.05 12.95 5.83
CA SER A 159 3.58 12.25 4.63
C SER A 159 2.49 11.21 4.94
N LYS A 160 2.60 10.49 6.07
CA LYS A 160 1.61 9.48 6.46
C LYS A 160 0.34 10.10 7.04
N HIS A 161 0.42 11.22 7.75
CA HIS A 161 -0.74 12.02 8.13
C HIS A 161 -1.49 12.55 6.90
N ALA A 162 -0.78 12.94 5.84
CA ALA A 162 -1.40 13.33 4.58
C ALA A 162 -2.19 12.18 3.94
N VAL A 163 -1.66 10.95 3.96
CA VAL A 163 -2.37 9.75 3.45
C VAL A 163 -3.66 9.48 4.24
N GLU A 164 -3.63 9.66 5.56
CA GLU A 164 -4.84 9.54 6.41
C GLU A 164 -5.93 10.56 5.99
N GLY A 165 -5.53 11.82 5.81
CA GLY A 165 -6.45 12.87 5.35
C GLY A 165 -7.01 12.59 3.95
N LEU A 166 -6.16 12.21 3.00
CA LEU A 166 -6.55 11.85 1.63
C LEU A 166 -7.53 10.68 1.60
N THR A 167 -7.28 9.65 2.41
CA THR A 167 -8.15 8.48 2.52
C THR A 167 -9.56 8.86 2.97
N LYS A 168 -9.67 9.68 4.01
CA LYS A 168 -10.96 10.17 4.53
C LYS A 168 -11.69 11.05 3.53
N ALA A 169 -10.98 11.99 2.90
CA ALA A 169 -11.56 12.89 1.90
C ALA A 169 -12.13 12.11 0.71
N ALA A 170 -11.32 11.22 0.10
CA ALA A 170 -11.76 10.42 -1.04
C ALA A 170 -12.92 9.47 -0.67
N ALA A 171 -12.93 8.90 0.54
CA ALA A 171 -14.04 8.10 1.02
C ALA A 171 -15.35 8.90 1.04
N MET A 172 -15.32 10.12 1.56
CA MET A 172 -16.50 11.01 1.61
C MET A 172 -16.97 11.43 0.22
N GLU A 173 -16.05 11.69 -0.70
CA GLU A 173 -16.37 12.11 -2.06
C GLU A 173 -17.05 11.01 -2.89
N TYR A 174 -16.63 9.74 -2.71
CA TYR A 174 -17.00 8.66 -3.65
C TYR A 174 -17.84 7.53 -3.06
N ALA A 175 -18.15 7.53 -1.75
CA ALA A 175 -18.94 6.48 -1.11
C ALA A 175 -20.31 6.25 -1.77
N LYS A 176 -21.04 7.34 -2.09
CA LYS A 176 -22.36 7.27 -2.75
C LYS A 176 -22.30 6.71 -4.18
N GLN A 177 -21.11 6.66 -4.76
CA GLN A 177 -20.88 6.15 -6.12
C GLN A 177 -20.31 4.73 -6.11
N GLY A 178 -20.39 4.04 -4.96
CA GLY A 178 -19.99 2.64 -4.83
C GLY A 178 -18.49 2.41 -4.69
N ILE A 179 -17.70 3.46 -4.38
CA ILE A 179 -16.25 3.30 -4.15
C ILE A 179 -15.98 3.40 -2.66
N ARG A 180 -15.30 2.38 -2.10
CA ARG A 180 -14.78 2.40 -0.74
C ARG A 180 -13.29 2.74 -0.75
N VAL A 181 -12.88 3.67 0.12
CA VAL A 181 -11.49 4.06 0.27
C VAL A 181 -11.11 3.92 1.73
N ASN A 182 -10.11 3.08 2.02
CA ASN A 182 -9.61 2.83 3.37
C ASN A 182 -8.08 2.87 3.41
N ALA A 183 -7.52 2.89 4.60
CA ALA A 183 -6.09 2.71 4.81
C ALA A 183 -5.81 1.50 5.68
N VAL A 184 -4.63 0.92 5.51
CA VAL A 184 -3.97 0.08 6.51
C VAL A 184 -2.84 0.87 7.13
N ALA A 185 -2.66 0.77 8.43
CA ALA A 185 -1.63 1.47 9.20
C ALA A 185 -0.72 0.45 9.90
N PRO A 186 0.31 -0.07 9.20
CA PRO A 186 1.30 -0.95 9.80
C PRO A 186 2.18 -0.20 10.80
N ALA A 187 2.66 -0.93 11.82
CA ALA A 187 3.82 -0.52 12.61
C ALA A 187 5.10 -1.14 12.03
N VAL A 188 5.99 -1.68 12.86
CA VAL A 188 7.19 -2.38 12.38
C VAL A 188 6.80 -3.69 11.71
N ILE A 189 7.18 -3.81 10.43
CA ILE A 189 7.01 -5.04 9.64
C ILE A 189 8.39 -5.47 9.13
N GLU A 190 8.77 -6.71 9.38
CA GLU A 190 10.05 -7.30 8.98
C GLU A 190 10.18 -7.32 7.45
N THR A 191 10.89 -6.34 6.92
CA THR A 191 11.07 -6.09 5.48
C THR A 191 12.36 -5.32 5.24
N ASP A 192 12.83 -5.30 4.00
CA ASP A 192 14.00 -4.49 3.60
C ASP A 192 13.86 -2.99 3.99
N MET A 193 12.63 -2.48 4.11
CA MET A 193 12.38 -1.11 4.57
C MET A 193 12.73 -0.95 6.05
N PHE A 194 12.38 -1.93 6.88
CA PHE A 194 12.72 -1.93 8.29
C PHE A 194 14.22 -2.02 8.51
N ASP A 195 14.92 -2.86 7.74
CA ASP A 195 16.38 -2.98 7.80
C ASP A 195 17.06 -1.64 7.46
N ARG A 196 16.56 -0.94 6.43
CA ARG A 196 17.06 0.41 6.11
C ARG A 196 16.73 1.45 7.18
N PHE A 197 15.52 1.38 7.76
CA PHE A 197 15.08 2.29 8.82
C PHE A 197 15.96 2.19 10.05
N THR A 198 16.39 0.99 10.41
CA THR A 198 17.30 0.74 11.55
C THR A 198 18.78 0.85 11.18
N GLY A 199 19.09 1.08 9.90
CA GLY A 199 20.46 1.11 9.39
C GLY A 199 21.21 -0.21 9.55
N GLY A 200 20.47 -1.33 9.63
CA GLY A 200 21.04 -2.67 9.90
C GLY A 200 21.54 -2.86 11.34
N ASN A 201 21.22 -1.94 12.25
CA ASN A 201 21.60 -2.02 13.65
C ASN A 201 20.62 -2.88 14.43
N GLU A 202 21.08 -4.02 14.95
CA GLU A 202 20.23 -5.00 15.62
C GLU A 202 19.70 -4.49 16.98
N ASP A 203 20.44 -3.65 17.71
CA ASP A 203 19.95 -3.06 18.95
C ASP A 203 18.81 -2.09 18.68
N ALA A 204 18.92 -1.27 17.61
CA ALA A 204 17.85 -0.39 17.17
C ALA A 204 16.62 -1.20 16.70
N ALA A 205 16.86 -2.28 15.98
CA ALA A 205 15.78 -3.19 15.54
C ALA A 205 15.06 -3.84 16.73
N ASN A 206 15.80 -4.36 17.71
CA ASN A 206 15.24 -4.95 18.92
C ASN A 206 14.49 -3.92 19.77
N TYR A 207 15.01 -2.71 19.89
CA TYR A 207 14.31 -1.61 20.55
C TYR A 207 12.96 -1.34 19.83
N MET A 208 12.96 -1.19 18.51
CA MET A 208 11.73 -0.96 17.73
C MET A 208 10.73 -2.11 17.88
N ARG A 209 11.17 -3.37 17.87
CA ARG A 209 10.32 -4.54 18.13
C ARG A 209 9.71 -4.50 19.54
N SER A 210 10.48 -4.10 20.55
CA SER A 210 10.03 -4.04 21.94
C SER A 210 8.93 -3.00 22.21
N LEU A 211 8.77 -2.02 21.32
CA LEU A 211 7.69 -1.03 21.42
C LEU A 211 6.29 -1.63 21.11
N HIS A 212 6.23 -2.89 20.66
CA HIS A 212 4.96 -3.55 20.35
C HIS A 212 4.54 -4.44 21.51
N PRO A 213 3.36 -4.23 22.11
CA PRO A 213 2.84 -5.10 23.18
C PRO A 213 2.83 -6.60 22.86
N ILE A 214 2.67 -6.96 21.58
CA ILE A 214 2.76 -8.34 21.12
C ILE A 214 4.19 -8.94 21.20
N GLY A 215 5.21 -8.12 21.48
CA GLY A 215 6.59 -8.51 21.71
C GLY A 215 7.44 -8.82 20.47
N ARG A 216 6.99 -8.45 19.28
CA ARG A 216 7.72 -8.68 18.00
C ARG A 216 7.30 -7.72 16.90
N GLY A 217 8.09 -7.63 15.85
CA GLY A 217 7.65 -7.05 14.57
C GLY A 217 6.58 -7.94 13.89
N GLY A 218 5.79 -7.33 13.02
CA GLY A 218 4.82 -8.03 12.18
C GLY A 218 5.47 -8.64 10.95
N ARG A 219 4.80 -9.63 10.34
CA ARG A 219 5.16 -10.19 9.05
C ARG A 219 4.31 -9.56 7.94
N SER A 220 4.81 -9.58 6.71
CA SER A 220 4.08 -9.02 5.55
C SER A 220 2.71 -9.69 5.34
N GLU A 221 2.54 -10.97 5.67
CA GLU A 221 1.27 -11.69 5.62
C GLU A 221 0.24 -11.12 6.60
N GLU A 222 0.71 -10.60 7.74
CA GLU A 222 -0.16 -9.98 8.75
C GLU A 222 -0.71 -8.63 8.30
N ILE A 223 -0.13 -8.04 7.24
CA ILE A 223 -0.68 -6.86 6.54
C ILE A 223 -1.53 -7.28 5.33
N ALA A 224 -1.09 -8.30 4.58
CA ALA A 224 -1.83 -8.77 3.41
C ALA A 224 -3.26 -9.21 3.77
N ASN A 225 -3.44 -9.93 4.88
CA ASN A 225 -4.76 -10.41 5.31
C ASN A 225 -5.77 -9.29 5.59
N PRO A 226 -5.46 -8.23 6.37
CA PRO A 226 -6.30 -7.05 6.51
C PRO A 226 -6.59 -6.34 5.18
N VAL A 227 -5.63 -6.25 4.26
CA VAL A 227 -5.85 -5.67 2.92
C VAL A 227 -6.90 -6.48 2.15
N LEU A 228 -6.79 -7.82 2.13
CA LEU A 228 -7.79 -8.68 1.50
C LEU A 228 -9.16 -8.52 2.19
N PHE A 229 -9.21 -8.44 3.51
CA PHE A 229 -10.46 -8.20 4.24
C PHE A 229 -11.10 -6.87 3.82
N LEU A 230 -10.35 -5.76 3.85
CA LEU A 230 -10.86 -4.45 3.43
C LEU A 230 -11.31 -4.42 1.96
N ALA A 231 -10.68 -5.21 1.11
CA ALA A 231 -11.05 -5.36 -0.29
C ALA A 231 -12.34 -6.16 -0.50
N SER A 232 -12.74 -6.98 0.45
CA SER A 232 -13.85 -7.94 0.34
C SER A 232 -15.22 -7.31 0.63
N ASP A 233 -16.27 -8.07 0.30
CA ASP A 233 -17.66 -7.73 0.67
C ASP A 233 -17.89 -7.78 2.18
N GLY A 234 -17.06 -8.52 2.94
CA GLY A 234 -17.08 -8.50 4.41
C GLY A 234 -16.80 -7.13 5.01
N ALA A 235 -16.18 -6.22 4.24
CA ALA A 235 -15.92 -4.84 4.61
C ALA A 235 -16.86 -3.83 3.91
N SER A 236 -18.03 -4.25 3.44
CA SER A 236 -18.95 -3.44 2.62
C SER A 236 -19.45 -2.18 3.32
N PHE A 237 -19.45 -2.14 4.66
CA PHE A 237 -19.82 -0.96 5.45
C PHE A 237 -18.63 -0.21 6.04
N ILE A 238 -17.40 -0.51 5.55
CA ILE A 238 -16.16 0.13 6.00
C ILE A 238 -15.63 1.03 4.87
N THR A 239 -15.63 2.35 5.10
CA THR A 239 -15.00 3.34 4.22
C THR A 239 -14.51 4.53 5.05
N GLY A 240 -13.40 5.17 4.67
CA GLY A 240 -12.76 6.25 5.41
C GLY A 240 -12.02 5.79 6.67
N ALA A 241 -11.91 4.48 6.90
CA ALA A 241 -11.23 3.92 8.05
C ALA A 241 -9.73 3.77 7.79
N SER A 242 -8.96 3.88 8.88
CA SER A 242 -7.57 3.44 8.95
C SER A 242 -7.50 2.23 9.88
N LEU A 243 -7.15 1.08 9.33
CA LEU A 243 -7.04 -0.16 10.11
C LEU A 243 -5.62 -0.32 10.63
N ASN A 244 -5.45 -0.13 11.94
CA ASN A 244 -4.18 -0.35 12.60
C ASN A 244 -3.83 -1.85 12.60
N VAL A 245 -2.62 -2.17 12.11
CA VAL A 245 -2.07 -3.53 12.10
C VAL A 245 -0.68 -3.44 12.72
N ASP A 246 -0.65 -3.29 14.02
CA ASP A 246 0.45 -2.67 14.75
C ASP A 246 0.90 -3.43 16.02
N GLY A 247 0.35 -4.62 16.27
CA GLY A 247 0.69 -5.40 17.46
C GLY A 247 0.40 -4.68 18.79
N GLY A 248 -0.56 -3.73 18.79
CA GLY A 248 -0.95 -2.95 19.95
C GLY A 248 -0.14 -1.67 20.17
N PHE A 249 0.70 -1.28 19.22
CA PHE A 249 1.57 -0.10 19.32
C PHE A 249 0.80 1.19 19.66
N LEU A 250 -0.37 1.41 19.05
CA LEU A 250 -1.21 2.60 19.27
C LEU A 250 -2.18 2.47 20.45
N ALA A 251 -2.22 1.34 21.13
CA ALA A 251 -3.14 1.09 22.23
C ALA A 251 -2.57 1.47 23.62
N GLN A 252 -1.36 1.96 23.69
CA GLN A 252 -0.64 2.30 24.91
C GLN A 252 -0.45 3.81 25.10
#